data_b1f1428710f0b74d332ba3e461f6be53
#
_entry.id   b1f1428710f0b74d332ba3e461f6be53
#
_cell.length_a   1.000
_cell.length_b   1.000
_cell.length_c   1.000
_cell.angle_alpha   90.00
_cell.angle_beta   90.00
_cell.angle_gamma   90.00
#
_symmetry.space_group_name_H-M   'P 1'
#
loop_
_entity.id
_entity.type
_entity.pdbx_description
1 polymer ?
#
loop_
_entity_poly.entity_id
_entity_poly.type
_entity_poly.pdbx_seq_one_letter_code
_entity_poly.pdbx_strand_id
1 'polypeptide(L)' 'MLMNLLSLPDGRIINLEHLTYAERAGEYLSLHFDSGAEGAIGSVVRLKQGEGARRVWEYLAGKCTVKIEGA' A
#
# COMPACT_ATOMS: atom_id res chain seq x y z
N MET A 1 15.82 -15.31 -3.04
CA MET A 1 14.76 -14.63 -2.28
C MET A 1 13.86 -13.85 -3.22
N LEU A 2 12.57 -14.07 -3.12
CA LEU A 2 11.64 -13.36 -3.96
C LEU A 2 11.25 -12.04 -3.30
N MET A 3 11.40 -10.96 -4.03
CA MET A 3 10.94 -9.65 -3.59
C MET A 3 9.63 -9.35 -4.27
N ASN A 4 8.69 -8.82 -3.51
CA ASN A 4 7.38 -8.47 -4.04
C ASN A 4 7.33 -6.96 -4.21
N LEU A 5 7.72 -6.50 -5.40
CA LEU A 5 7.79 -5.08 -5.70
C LEU A 5 6.60 -4.64 -6.52
N LEU A 6 6.12 -3.46 -6.24
CA LEU A 6 5.01 -2.84 -6.96
C LEU A 6 5.44 -1.48 -7.49
N SER A 7 5.26 -1.29 -8.78
CA SER A 7 5.49 0.01 -9.41
C SER A 7 4.23 0.86 -9.28
N LEU A 8 4.39 2.07 -8.77
CA LEU A 8 3.28 2.99 -8.57
C LEU A 8 3.14 3.92 -9.76
N PRO A 9 1.93 4.47 -9.99
CA PRO A 9 1.70 5.35 -11.14
C PRO A 9 2.48 6.66 -11.08
N ASP A 10 3.00 7.03 -9.91
CA ASP A 10 3.80 8.25 -9.77
C ASP A 10 5.29 8.01 -10.01
N GLY A 11 5.67 6.80 -10.42
CA GLY A 11 7.05 6.49 -10.73
C GLY A 11 7.83 5.84 -9.61
N ARG A 12 7.24 5.68 -8.43
CA ARG A 12 7.91 5.03 -7.32
C ARG A 12 7.72 3.52 -7.36
N ILE A 13 8.68 2.81 -6.79
CA ILE A 13 8.59 1.36 -6.62
C ILE A 13 8.65 1.07 -5.13
N ILE A 14 7.72 0.28 -4.65
CA ILE A 14 7.63 -0.03 -3.24
C ILE A 14 7.81 -1.53 -3.00
N ASN A 15 8.27 -1.87 -1.80
CA ASN A 15 8.42 -3.26 -1.39
C ASN A 15 7.21 -3.66 -0.56
N LEU A 16 6.38 -4.52 -1.11
CA LEU A 16 5.15 -4.94 -0.45
C LEU A 16 5.39 -5.80 0.78
N GLU A 17 6.59 -6.34 0.94
CA GLU A 17 6.90 -7.14 2.13
C GLU A 17 6.93 -6.29 3.40
N HIS A 18 7.12 -4.99 3.27
CA HIS A 18 7.13 -4.07 4.40
C HIS A 18 5.83 -3.30 4.57
N LEU A 19 4.85 -3.59 3.73
CA LEU A 19 3.55 -2.95 3.83
C LEU A 19 2.78 -3.52 5.01
N THR A 20 2.41 -2.66 5.96
CA THR A 20 1.65 -3.08 7.12
C THR A 20 0.15 -2.96 6.91
N TYR A 21 -0.30 -1.83 6.35
CA TYR A 21 -1.70 -1.68 6.00
C TYR A 21 -1.85 -0.54 4.98
N ALA A 22 -3.00 -0.54 4.32
CA ALA A 22 -3.36 0.50 3.38
C ALA A 22 -4.76 0.98 3.72
N GLU A 23 -4.99 2.29 3.53
CA GLU A 23 -6.31 2.84 3.79
C GLU A 23 -6.67 3.87 2.73
N ARG A 24 -7.96 3.96 2.46
CA ARG A 24 -8.49 5.02 1.59
C ARG A 24 -9.19 6.01 2.50
N ALA A 25 -8.68 7.21 2.56
CA ALA A 25 -9.25 8.24 3.42
C ALA A 25 -9.15 9.59 2.72
N GLY A 26 -10.27 10.29 2.63
CA GLY A 26 -10.31 11.59 1.99
C GLY A 26 -9.85 11.52 0.55
N GLU A 27 -8.88 12.33 0.21
CA GLU A 27 -8.39 12.44 -1.16
C GLU A 27 -7.19 11.52 -1.45
N TYR A 28 -6.81 10.68 -0.49
CA TYR A 28 -5.58 9.89 -0.65
C TYR A 28 -5.78 8.42 -0.33
N LEU A 29 -5.02 7.61 -1.07
CA LEU A 29 -4.74 6.24 -0.70
C LEU A 29 -3.41 6.26 0.04
N SER A 30 -3.40 5.80 1.28
CA SER A 30 -2.21 5.81 2.12
C SER A 30 -1.71 4.40 2.31
N LEU A 31 -0.44 4.19 2.01
CA LEU A 31 0.23 2.90 2.17
C LEU A 31 1.25 3.05 3.29
N HIS A 32 1.04 2.31 4.38
CA HIS A 32 1.89 2.42 5.57
C HIS A 32 2.86 1.25 5.63
N PHE A 33 4.13 1.57 5.80
CA PHE A 33 5.20 0.59 5.81
C PHE A 33 5.92 0.60 7.15
N ASP A 34 6.39 -0.56 7.59
CA ASP A 34 7.31 -0.59 8.70
C ASP A 34 8.71 -0.27 8.18
N SER A 35 9.60 0.10 9.08
CA SER A 35 10.96 0.48 8.70
C SER A 35 11.84 -0.74 8.47
N GLY A 36 11.45 -1.88 8.99
CA GLY A 36 12.29 -3.07 8.98
C GLY A 36 13.50 -2.98 9.88
N ALA A 37 13.65 -1.89 10.62
CA ALA A 37 14.79 -1.68 11.50
C ALA A 37 14.32 -1.21 12.87
N GLU A 38 14.92 -1.76 13.90
CA GLU A 38 14.57 -1.41 15.26
C GLU A 38 14.82 0.07 15.52
N GLY A 39 13.85 0.74 16.12
CA GLY A 39 13.97 2.14 16.47
C GLY A 39 13.75 3.10 15.33
N ALA A 40 13.62 2.62 14.12
CA ALA A 40 13.38 3.50 12.98
C ALA A 40 11.89 3.82 12.83
N ILE A 41 11.60 4.96 12.25
CA ILE A 41 10.24 5.41 12.02
C ILE A 41 9.76 4.82 10.71
N GLY A 42 8.56 4.23 10.74
CA GLY A 42 7.92 3.72 9.53
C GLY A 42 7.60 4.86 8.57
N SER A 43 7.35 4.53 7.33
CA SER A 43 7.05 5.53 6.32
C SER A 43 5.66 5.33 5.75
N VAL A 44 5.13 6.40 5.17
CA VAL A 44 3.85 6.35 4.50
C VAL A 44 4.00 6.90 3.09
N VAL A 45 3.38 6.21 2.14
CA VAL A 45 3.32 6.64 0.75
C VAL A 45 1.87 7.02 0.47
N ARG A 46 1.64 8.23 0.01
CA ARG A 46 0.29 8.69 -0.30
C ARG A 46 0.12 8.89 -1.80
N LEU A 47 -0.97 8.35 -2.31
CA LEU A 47 -1.37 8.52 -3.70
C LEU A 47 -2.69 9.27 -3.72
N LYS A 48 -2.76 10.32 -4.51
CA LYS A 48 -4.01 11.04 -4.67
C LYS A 48 -5.03 10.13 -5.33
N GLN A 49 -6.26 10.14 -4.84
CA GLN A 49 -7.33 9.32 -5.38
C GLN A 49 -7.53 9.64 -6.87
N GLY A 50 -7.77 8.58 -7.62
CA GLY A 50 -7.93 8.66 -9.07
C GLY A 50 -7.74 7.29 -9.66
N GLU A 51 -7.57 7.23 -10.98
CA GLU A 51 -7.45 5.97 -11.70
C GLU A 51 -6.26 5.15 -11.24
N GLY A 52 -5.11 5.79 -11.04
CA GLY A 52 -3.91 5.08 -10.62
C GLY A 52 -4.05 4.51 -9.22
N ALA A 53 -4.55 5.33 -8.29
CA ALA A 53 -4.74 4.86 -6.92
C ALA A 53 -5.78 3.75 -6.86
N ARG A 54 -6.84 3.84 -7.66
CA ARG A 54 -7.86 2.80 -7.73
C ARG A 54 -7.25 1.46 -8.17
N ARG A 55 -6.38 1.50 -9.17
CA ARG A 55 -5.72 0.29 -9.65
C ARG A 55 -4.80 -0.33 -8.60
N VAL A 56 -4.09 0.51 -7.87
CA VAL A 56 -3.24 0.02 -6.79
C VAL A 56 -4.10 -0.63 -5.71
N TRP A 57 -5.18 0.02 -5.34
CA TRP A 57 -6.09 -0.53 -4.33
C TRP A 57 -6.67 -1.88 -4.77
N GLU A 58 -7.12 -1.98 -6.01
CA GLU A 58 -7.69 -3.22 -6.53
C GLU A 58 -6.66 -4.34 -6.52
N TYR A 59 -5.42 -4.02 -6.86
CA TYR A 59 -4.36 -5.02 -6.82
C TYR A 59 -4.15 -5.54 -5.40
N LEU A 60 -4.07 -4.65 -4.43
CA LEU A 60 -3.87 -5.03 -3.03
C LEU A 60 -5.07 -5.80 -2.49
N ALA A 61 -6.27 -5.36 -2.83
CA ALA A 61 -7.50 -6.04 -2.40
C ALA A 61 -7.57 -7.46 -2.95
N GLY A 62 -7.06 -7.68 -4.15
CA GLY A 62 -7.05 -9.00 -4.75
C GLY A 62 -6.11 -9.98 -4.06
N LYS A 63 -5.20 -9.49 -3.23
CA LYS A 63 -4.29 -10.37 -2.47
C LYS A 63 -4.85 -10.75 -1.11
N CYS A 64 -6.01 -10.24 -0.74
CA CYS A 64 -6.60 -10.57 0.55
C CYS A 64 -7.13 -11.99 0.54
N THR A 65 -6.75 -12.77 1.56
CA THR A 65 -7.21 -14.16 1.68
C THR A 65 -8.56 -14.23 2.39
N VAL A 66 -8.85 -13.23 3.22
CA VAL A 66 -10.12 -13.15 3.94
C VAL A 66 -10.63 -11.73 3.83
N LYS A 67 -11.91 -11.59 3.49
CA LYS A 67 -12.55 -10.28 3.46
C LYS A 67 -13.67 -10.26 4.48
N ILE A 68 -13.67 -9.24 5.32
CA ILE A 68 -14.73 -9.03 6.28
C ILE A 68 -15.50 -7.81 5.82
N GLU A 69 -16.76 -8.01 5.48
CA GLU A 69 -17.61 -6.93 5.01
C GLU A 69 -18.02 -6.06 6.20
N GLY A 70 -17.73 -4.78 6.08
CA GLY A 70 -18.11 -3.80 7.08
C GLY A 70 -19.40 -3.12 6.70
N ALA A 71 -20.15 -2.71 7.69
CA ALA A 71 -21.37 -1.96 7.48
C ALA A 71 -21.05 -0.47 7.39
#